data_40e76e6838efa88aa6694db6614cb088
#
_entry.id   40e76e6838efa88aa6694db6614cb088
#
_cell.length_a   1.000
_cell.length_b   1.000
_cell.length_c   1.000
_cell.angle_alpha   90.00
_cell.angle_beta   90.00
_cell.angle_gamma   90.00
#
_symmetry.space_group_name_H-M   'P 1'
#
loop_
_entity.id
_entity.type
_entity.pdbx_description
1 polymer ?
#
loop_
_entity_poly.entity_id
_entity_poly.type
_entity_poly.pdbx_seq_one_letter_code
_entity_poly.pdbx_strand_id
1 'polypeptide(L)'
;MILNVVDAGCGIGKTTAAINMINDDDTNQKYLFITPFLSEVERIKKSCPTKEFCSPEDFKETKLKHLARLIDEGKNIVTTHALFKRVDENMISLTKLNEYVLIMDEVAELVEELPISKADLKILSNEYILSLIHI
;
A
#
# COMPACT_ATOMS: atom_id res chain seq x y z
N MET A 1 16.62 1.94 5.77
CA MET A 1 15.24 2.13 6.28
C MET A 1 14.41 0.92 5.89
N ILE A 2 13.64 0.39 6.81
CA ILE A 2 12.81 -0.80 6.59
C ILE A 2 11.41 -0.37 6.19
N LEU A 3 10.88 -0.98 5.13
CA LEU A 3 9.52 -0.76 4.67
C LEU A 3 8.57 -1.62 5.53
N ASN A 4 7.61 -0.98 6.18
CA ASN A 4 6.62 -1.69 7.00
C ASN A 4 5.45 -2.14 6.12
N VAL A 5 5.15 -3.43 6.16
CA VAL A 5 4.04 -4.00 5.41
C VAL A 5 3.04 -4.61 6.38
N VAL A 6 1.79 -4.20 6.25
CA VAL A 6 0.66 -4.81 6.96
C VAL A 6 -0.10 -5.66 5.95
N ASP A 7 -0.16 -6.95 6.20
CA ASP A 7 -0.95 -7.83 5.36
C ASP A 7 -2.41 -7.81 5.82
N ALA A 8 -3.25 -7.15 5.04
CA ALA A 8 -4.69 -7.12 5.30
C ALA A 8 -5.35 -8.48 5.01
N GLY A 9 -4.68 -9.34 4.26
CA GLY A 9 -5.14 -10.69 3.94
C GLY A 9 -6.38 -10.73 3.08
N CYS A 10 -6.91 -11.94 2.84
CA CYS A 10 -8.19 -12.10 2.16
C CYS A 10 -9.33 -12.16 3.17
N GLY A 11 -10.44 -11.53 2.85
CA GLY A 11 -11.64 -11.59 3.65
C GLY A 11 -12.06 -10.24 4.21
N ILE A 12 -13.36 -10.11 4.39
CA ILE A 12 -14.02 -8.87 4.79
C ILE A 12 -13.51 -8.36 6.14
N GLY A 13 -13.30 -9.27 7.09
CA GLY A 13 -12.87 -8.91 8.43
C GLY A 13 -11.47 -8.29 8.48
N LYS A 14 -10.55 -8.77 7.65
CA LYS A 14 -9.18 -8.28 7.63
C LYS A 14 -9.08 -6.88 7.02
N THR A 15 -9.80 -6.63 5.93
CA THR A 15 -9.86 -5.31 5.32
C THR A 15 -10.50 -4.31 6.28
N THR A 16 -11.57 -4.69 6.97
CA THR A 16 -12.21 -3.85 7.97
C THR A 16 -11.27 -3.53 9.12
N ALA A 17 -10.49 -4.51 9.57
CA ALA A 17 -9.48 -4.29 10.62
C ALA A 17 -8.41 -3.29 10.18
N ALA A 18 -7.95 -3.39 8.94
CA ALA A 18 -7.00 -2.43 8.37
C ALA A 18 -7.58 -1.02 8.31
N ILE A 19 -8.82 -0.88 7.87
CA ILE A 19 -9.52 0.40 7.84
C ILE A 19 -9.62 1.00 9.25
N ASN A 20 -9.99 0.20 10.23
CA ASN A 20 -10.08 0.65 11.62
C ASN A 20 -8.73 1.09 12.17
N MET A 21 -7.67 0.34 11.87
CA MET A 21 -6.31 0.72 12.27
C MET A 21 -5.92 2.08 11.70
N ILE A 22 -6.19 2.32 10.43
CA ILE A 22 -5.89 3.59 9.77
C ILE A 22 -6.69 4.73 10.42
N ASN A 23 -7.99 4.51 10.64
CA ASN A 23 -8.86 5.54 11.23
C ASN A 23 -8.52 5.86 12.68
N ASP A 24 -8.04 4.87 13.42
CA ASP A 24 -7.65 5.06 14.82
C ASP A 24 -6.28 5.73 14.97
N ASP A 25 -5.50 5.78 13.91
CA ASP A 25 -4.19 6.43 13.93
C ASP A 25 -4.36 7.95 13.85
N ASP A 26 -3.99 8.65 14.91
CA ASP A 26 -4.03 10.10 15.01
C ASP A 26 -2.69 10.78 14.70
N THR A 27 -1.70 10.00 14.25
CA THR A 27 -0.39 10.52 13.85
C THR A 27 -0.41 10.99 12.38
N ASN A 28 0.71 11.55 11.95
CA ASN A 28 0.91 11.97 10.56
C ASN A 28 1.46 10.83 9.68
N GLN A 29 1.28 9.59 10.09
CA GLN A 29 1.73 8.44 9.32
C GLN A 29 1.09 8.42 7.93
N LYS A 30 1.90 8.17 6.91
CA LYS A 30 1.44 8.05 5.52
C LYS A 30 1.23 6.58 5.18
N TYR A 31 0.14 6.32 4.48
CA TYR A 31 -0.26 4.97 4.10
C TYR A 31 -0.35 4.83 2.59
N LEU A 32 0.15 3.70 2.09
CA LEU A 32 -0.04 3.27 0.72
C LEU A 32 -0.79 1.93 0.75
N PHE A 33 -2.07 1.98 0.42
CA PHE A 33 -2.96 0.82 0.44
C PHE A 33 -3.04 0.21 -0.95
N ILE A 34 -2.73 -1.07 -1.07
CA ILE A 34 -2.66 -1.77 -2.34
C ILE A 34 -3.66 -2.92 -2.33
N THR A 35 -4.61 -2.89 -3.25
CA THR A 35 -5.70 -3.86 -3.33
C THR A 35 -5.86 -4.38 -4.75
N PRO A 36 -6.32 -5.62 -4.96
CA PRO A 36 -6.51 -6.14 -6.31
C PRO A 36 -7.70 -5.53 -7.07
N PHE A 37 -8.65 -4.88 -6.38
CA PHE A 37 -9.92 -4.47 -6.98
C PHE A 37 -10.17 -2.97 -6.95
N LEU A 38 -10.63 -2.42 -8.06
CA LEU A 38 -11.02 -1.00 -8.14
C LEU A 38 -12.17 -0.65 -7.18
N SER A 39 -13.09 -1.58 -6.94
CA SER A 39 -14.17 -1.38 -6.00
C SER A 39 -13.65 -1.15 -4.56
N GLU A 40 -12.59 -1.83 -4.19
CA GLU A 40 -11.96 -1.66 -2.89
C GLU A 40 -11.23 -0.31 -2.79
N VAL A 41 -10.67 0.18 -3.90
CA VAL A 41 -10.07 1.53 -3.94
C VAL A 41 -11.10 2.57 -3.49
N GLU A 42 -12.29 2.53 -4.08
CA GLU A 42 -13.35 3.46 -3.71
C GLU A 42 -13.84 3.27 -2.27
N ARG A 43 -13.90 2.01 -1.81
CA ARG A 43 -14.28 1.70 -0.44
C ARG A 43 -13.31 2.32 0.56
N ILE A 44 -12.00 2.20 0.34
CA ILE A 44 -10.97 2.76 1.23
C ILE A 44 -11.08 4.29 1.27
N LYS A 45 -11.25 4.92 0.11
CA LYS A 45 -11.40 6.38 0.04
C LYS A 45 -12.59 6.86 0.87
N LYS A 46 -13.71 6.16 0.82
CA LYS A 46 -14.92 6.51 1.57
C LYS A 46 -14.82 6.16 3.05
N SER A 47 -14.14 5.07 3.38
CA SER A 47 -14.08 4.55 4.74
C SER A 47 -13.06 5.27 5.63
N CYS A 48 -12.11 5.99 5.03
CA CYS A 48 -11.07 6.73 5.75
C CYS A 48 -11.10 8.23 5.38
N PRO A 49 -12.19 8.94 5.68
CA PRO A 49 -12.35 10.31 5.21
C PRO A 49 -11.37 11.30 5.82
N THR A 50 -10.91 11.06 7.05
CA THR A 50 -9.96 11.96 7.72
C THR A 50 -8.55 11.86 7.14
N LYS A 51 -8.22 10.77 6.47
CA LYS A 51 -6.90 10.54 5.88
C LYS A 51 -6.81 11.05 4.44
N GLU A 52 -7.94 11.39 3.83
CA GLU A 52 -7.98 11.95 2.48
C GLU A 52 -7.23 11.11 1.44
N PHE A 53 -7.53 9.80 1.38
CA PHE A 53 -6.88 8.91 0.43
C PHE A 53 -7.10 9.37 -1.01
N CYS A 54 -6.01 9.37 -1.77
CA CYS A 54 -6.00 9.66 -3.21
C CYS A 54 -5.74 8.38 -3.98
N SER A 55 -6.25 8.30 -5.19
CA SER A 55 -5.91 7.21 -6.10
C SER A 55 -5.30 7.79 -7.38
N PRO A 56 -4.27 7.13 -7.97
CA PRO A 56 -3.70 7.58 -9.23
C PRO A 56 -4.72 7.60 -10.36
N GLU A 57 -4.73 8.65 -11.15
CA GLU A 57 -5.66 8.85 -12.25
C GLU A 57 -4.93 9.11 -13.55
N ASP A 58 -5.50 8.64 -14.65
CA ASP A 58 -4.95 8.80 -15.99
C ASP A 58 -5.59 10.03 -16.66
N PHE A 59 -5.29 11.20 -16.16
CA PHE A 59 -5.92 12.44 -16.60
C PHE A 59 -4.98 13.32 -17.45
N LYS A 60 -3.95 13.90 -16.84
CA LYS A 60 -2.97 14.72 -17.55
C LYS A 60 -1.63 14.02 -17.71
N GLU A 61 -1.45 12.94 -17.00
CA GLU A 61 -0.25 12.13 -16.99
C GLU A 61 -0.63 10.67 -16.82
N THR A 62 0.30 9.75 -17.05
CA THR A 62 0.00 8.33 -16.84
C THR A 62 -0.27 8.06 -15.36
N LYS A 63 -1.02 7.01 -15.07
CA LYS A 63 -1.30 6.60 -13.68
C LYS A 63 -0.01 6.35 -12.90
N LEU A 64 1.01 5.78 -13.56
CA LEU A 64 2.27 5.50 -12.90
C LEU A 64 3.01 6.78 -12.51
N LYS A 65 3.03 7.78 -13.39
CA LYS A 65 3.61 9.09 -13.09
C LYS A 65 2.83 9.81 -11.99
N HIS A 66 1.51 9.71 -12.02
CA HIS A 66 0.67 10.30 -10.99
C HIS A 66 0.93 9.62 -9.64
N LEU A 67 1.09 8.29 -9.62
CA LEU A 67 1.46 7.57 -8.40
C LEU A 67 2.79 8.08 -7.84
N ALA A 68 3.80 8.22 -8.68
CA ALA A 68 5.11 8.72 -8.26
C ALA A 68 5.01 10.13 -7.67
N ARG A 69 4.21 11.00 -8.29
CA ARG A 69 3.99 12.36 -7.80
C ARG A 69 3.29 12.37 -6.45
N LEU A 70 2.26 11.54 -6.27
CA LEU A 70 1.53 11.44 -5.01
C LEU A 70 2.44 10.94 -3.87
N ILE A 71 3.32 9.99 -4.17
CA ILE A 71 4.31 9.51 -3.19
C ILE A 71 5.27 10.63 -2.80
N ASP A 72 5.77 11.36 -3.77
CA ASP A 72 6.70 12.48 -3.53
C ASP A 72 6.03 13.59 -2.70
N GLU A 73 4.76 13.84 -2.93
CA GLU A 73 3.98 14.82 -2.16
C GLU A 73 3.59 14.34 -0.76
N GLY A 74 3.81 13.07 -0.45
CA GLY A 74 3.48 12.52 0.86
C GLY A 74 1.98 12.34 1.12
N LYS A 75 1.21 12.06 0.08
CA LYS A 75 -0.23 11.83 0.21
C LYS A 75 -0.52 10.41 0.67
N ASN A 76 -1.66 10.21 1.35
CA ASN A 76 -2.18 8.87 1.59
C ASN A 76 -2.77 8.35 0.28
N ILE A 77 -2.37 7.15 -0.12
CA ILE A 77 -2.66 6.64 -1.46
C ILE A 77 -3.31 5.26 -1.37
N VAL A 78 -4.32 5.04 -2.20
CA VAL A 78 -4.86 3.70 -2.44
C VAL A 78 -4.78 3.41 -3.93
N THR A 79 -4.25 2.25 -4.28
CA THR A 79 -4.04 1.86 -5.68
C THR A 79 -4.26 0.37 -5.86
N THR A 80 -4.21 -0.09 -7.11
CA THR A 80 -4.41 -1.49 -7.44
C THR A 80 -3.09 -2.24 -7.55
N HIS A 81 -3.14 -3.58 -7.40
CA HIS A 81 -2.01 -4.46 -7.67
C HIS A 81 -1.47 -4.24 -9.07
N ALA A 82 -2.35 -4.14 -10.06
CA ALA A 82 -1.96 -4.00 -11.46
C ALA A 82 -1.06 -2.77 -11.68
N LEU A 83 -1.39 -1.64 -11.06
CA LEU A 83 -0.56 -0.45 -11.17
C LEU A 83 0.72 -0.58 -10.34
N PHE A 84 0.62 -1.09 -9.12
CA PHE A 84 1.78 -1.17 -8.22
C PHE A 84 2.84 -2.15 -8.73
N LYS A 85 2.47 -3.18 -9.48
CA LYS A 85 3.43 -4.09 -10.13
C LYS A 85 4.32 -3.41 -11.16
N ARG A 86 3.94 -2.22 -11.61
CA ARG A 86 4.70 -1.44 -12.59
C ARG A 86 5.70 -0.47 -11.97
N VAL A 87 5.74 -0.36 -10.64
CA VAL A 87 6.68 0.54 -9.96
C VAL A 87 8.11 0.04 -10.11
N ASP A 88 9.05 0.96 -10.21
CA ASP A 88 10.48 0.65 -10.28
C ASP A 88 11.16 0.88 -8.93
N GLU A 89 12.47 0.61 -8.89
CA GLU A 89 13.26 0.79 -7.68
C GLU A 89 13.29 2.24 -7.18
N ASN A 90 13.24 3.19 -8.10
CA ASN A 90 13.22 4.62 -7.73
C ASN A 90 11.95 4.98 -6.98
N MET A 91 10.80 4.47 -7.44
CA MET A 91 9.52 4.68 -6.77
C MET A 91 9.50 4.02 -5.39
N ILE A 92 10.05 2.82 -5.28
CA ILE A 92 10.16 2.13 -3.99
C ILE A 92 11.05 2.92 -3.03
N SER A 93 12.14 3.47 -3.53
CA SER A 93 13.02 4.34 -2.73
C SER A 93 12.29 5.58 -2.23
N LEU A 94 11.42 6.17 -3.05
CA LEU A 94 10.58 7.31 -2.63
C LEU A 94 9.63 6.92 -1.50
N THR A 95 9.04 5.72 -1.54
CA THR A 95 8.15 5.26 -0.47
C THR A 95 8.92 5.10 0.85
N LYS A 96 10.13 4.57 0.79
CA LYS A 96 10.99 4.45 1.97
C LYS A 96 11.41 5.81 2.51
N LEU A 97 11.81 6.72 1.64
CA LEU A 97 12.25 8.05 2.01
C LEU A 97 11.14 8.85 2.69
N ASN A 98 9.91 8.69 2.24
CA ASN A 98 8.74 9.36 2.81
C ASN A 98 8.09 8.58 3.95
N GLU A 99 8.69 7.47 4.37
CA GLU A 99 8.28 6.68 5.53
C GLU A 99 6.85 6.13 5.44
N TYR A 100 6.47 5.67 4.26
CA TYR A 100 5.16 5.05 4.06
C TYR A 100 5.03 3.72 4.78
N VAL A 101 3.83 3.46 5.30
CA VAL A 101 3.42 2.11 5.69
C VAL A 101 2.65 1.52 4.51
N LEU A 102 3.11 0.38 4.01
CA LEU A 102 2.41 -0.33 2.95
C LEU A 102 1.41 -1.30 3.56
N ILE A 103 0.15 -1.18 3.13
CA ILE A 103 -0.89 -2.13 3.46
C ILE A 103 -1.25 -2.86 2.18
N MET A 104 -0.98 -4.15 2.15
CA MET A 104 -1.22 -4.96 0.96
C MET A 104 -2.31 -5.99 1.21
N ASP A 105 -3.31 -5.97 0.36
CA ASP A 105 -4.33 -7.00 0.33
C ASP A 105 -3.86 -8.11 -0.63
N GLU A 106 -3.96 -9.36 -0.21
CA GLU A 106 -3.50 -10.52 -0.99
C GLU A 106 -2.01 -10.47 -1.34
N VAL A 107 -1.16 -10.40 -0.33
CA VAL A 107 0.29 -10.16 -0.44
C VAL A 107 1.03 -11.19 -1.29
N ALA A 108 0.65 -12.48 -1.21
CA ALA A 108 1.43 -13.57 -1.78
C ALA A 108 1.69 -13.42 -3.28
N GLU A 109 0.72 -12.93 -4.04
CA GLU A 109 0.87 -12.72 -5.48
C GLU A 109 1.64 -11.45 -5.83
N LEU A 110 1.53 -10.44 -4.97
CA LEU A 110 2.09 -9.13 -5.26
C LEU A 110 3.59 -9.06 -5.00
N VAL A 111 4.04 -9.60 -3.88
CA VAL A 111 5.43 -9.43 -3.40
C VAL A 111 6.45 -10.06 -4.34
N GLU A 112 6.12 -11.16 -5.00
CA GLU A 112 7.04 -11.84 -5.92
C GLU A 112 7.47 -10.97 -7.10
N GLU A 113 6.62 -10.04 -7.52
CA GLU A 113 6.86 -9.20 -8.69
C GLU A 113 7.41 -7.82 -8.37
N LEU A 114 7.54 -7.48 -7.08
CA LEU A 114 8.01 -6.16 -6.68
C LEU A 114 9.54 -6.08 -6.58
N PRO A 115 10.13 -4.95 -6.95
CA PRO A 115 11.57 -4.73 -6.80
C PRO A 115 11.94 -4.36 -5.35
N ILE A 116 11.45 -5.16 -4.39
CA ILE A 116 11.69 -4.96 -2.97
C ILE A 116 12.40 -6.19 -2.44
N SER A 117 13.55 -6.00 -1.78
CA SER A 117 14.23 -7.11 -1.14
C SER A 117 13.44 -7.59 0.08
N LYS A 118 13.49 -8.89 0.36
CA LYS A 118 12.82 -9.45 1.54
C LYS A 118 13.36 -8.85 2.84
N ALA A 119 14.62 -8.44 2.85
CA ALA A 119 15.23 -7.80 4.02
C ALA A 119 14.65 -6.42 4.29
N ASP A 120 14.14 -5.73 3.27
CA ASP A 120 13.52 -4.42 3.41
C ASP A 120 12.06 -4.48 3.82
N LEU A 121 11.45 -5.67 3.77
CA LEU A 121 10.05 -5.85 4.13
C LEU A 121 9.92 -6.28 5.58
N LYS A 122 9.12 -5.55 6.34
CA LYS A 122 8.74 -5.94 7.68
C LYS A 122 7.23 -6.11 7.71
N ILE A 123 6.79 -7.34 7.98
CA ILE A 123 5.37 -7.65 8.04
C ILE A 123 4.91 -7.53 9.48
N LEU A 124 3.87 -6.74 9.70
CA LEU A 124 3.32 -6.47 11.02
C LEU A 124 2.29 -7.50 11.45
N SER A 125 1.79 -8.34 10.53
CA SER A 125 0.87 -9.42 10.84
C SER A 125 1.63 -10.74 11.03
N ASN A 126 1.53 -11.32 12.21
CA ASN A 126 2.29 -12.54 12.55
C ASN A 126 1.89 -13.77 11.74
N GLU A 127 0.68 -13.82 11.20
CA GLU A 127 0.17 -15.01 10.50
C GLU A 127 0.85 -15.25 9.16
N TYR A 128 1.42 -14.22 8.54
CA TYR A 128 1.93 -14.27 7.18
C TYR A 128 3.45 -14.15 7.06
N ILE A 129 4.14 -13.90 8.17
CA ILE A 129 5.61 -13.79 8.17
C ILE A 129 6.25 -15.06 7.60
N LEU A 130 5.75 -16.23 8.01
CA LEU A 130 6.29 -17.50 7.55
C LEU A 130 6.04 -17.74 6.07
N SER A 131 4.88 -17.32 5.54
CA SER A 131 4.55 -17.44 4.13
C SER A 131 5.51 -16.63 3.26
N LEU A 132 5.86 -15.43 3.68
CA LEU A 132 6.77 -14.57 2.93
C LEU A 132 8.22 -15.01 3.00
N ILE A 133 8.64 -15.60 4.11
CA ILE A 133 10.00 -16.13 4.25
C ILE A 133 10.22 -17.32 3.30
N HIS A 134 9.17 -18.07 2.99
CA HIS A 134 9.26 -19.25 2.12
C HIS A 134 9.01 -18.95 0.63
N ILE A 135 8.61 -17.76 0.31
CA ILE A 135 8.49 -17.30 -1.07
C ILE A 135 9.86 -16.77 -1.52
#